data_46140769e0472a4e0703aa6488a37f47
#
_entry.id   46140769e0472a4e0703aa6488a37f47
#
_cell.length_a   1.000
_cell.length_b   1.000
_cell.length_c   1.000
_cell.angle_alpha   90.00
_cell.angle_beta   90.00
_cell.angle_gamma   90.00
#
_symmetry.space_group_name_H-M   'P 1'
#
loop_
_entity.id
_entity.type
_entity.pdbx_description
1 polymer ?
#
loop_
_entity_poly.entity_id
_entity_poly.type
_entity_poly.pdbx_seq_one_letter_code
_entity_poly.pdbx_strand_id
1 'polypeptide(L)' 'MTDPQNLPDTEFIEHQGHQIRLSPSGLEWLAFVARPKQRPTLILAPDREAALAKAYEWIEGQRTSEKQVL' A
#
# COMPACT_ATOMS: atom_id res chain seq x y z
N MET A 1 -2.08 20.18 18.53
CA MET A 1 -0.92 20.11 17.66
C MET A 1 -0.96 18.81 16.86
N THR A 2 -0.72 18.89 15.60
CA THR A 2 -0.90 17.75 14.72
C THR A 2 0.39 16.94 14.60
N ASP A 3 0.29 15.66 14.88
CA ASP A 3 1.39 14.75 14.66
C ASP A 3 1.58 14.56 13.16
N PRO A 4 2.78 14.76 12.61
CA PRO A 4 2.97 14.62 11.17
C PRO A 4 2.64 13.22 10.65
N GLN A 5 2.64 12.23 11.51
CA GLN A 5 2.30 10.87 11.10
C GLN A 5 0.79 10.61 11.11
N ASN A 6 0.02 11.55 11.61
CA ASN A 6 -1.43 11.43 11.70
C ASN A 6 -2.14 12.44 10.82
N LEU A 7 -1.72 12.51 9.56
CA LEU A 7 -2.38 13.38 8.61
C LEU A 7 -3.80 12.90 8.37
N PRO A 8 -4.77 13.83 8.29
CA PRO A 8 -6.17 13.44 8.15
C PRO A 8 -6.46 12.59 6.92
N ASP A 9 -5.67 12.78 5.85
CA ASP A 9 -5.91 12.07 4.60
C ASP A 9 -5.13 10.78 4.49
N THR A 10 -4.36 10.43 5.51
CA THR A 10 -3.56 9.21 5.47
C THR A 10 -4.33 8.08 6.15
N GLU A 11 -4.41 6.95 5.47
CA GLU A 11 -5.07 5.76 6.00
C GLU A 11 -4.09 4.63 6.13
N PHE A 12 -4.29 3.80 7.14
CA PHE A 12 -3.46 2.63 7.37
C PHE A 12 -4.36 1.40 7.32
N ILE A 13 -3.98 0.46 6.48
CA ILE A 13 -4.74 -0.76 6.27
C ILE A 13 -3.79 -1.94 6.37
N GLU A 14 -4.22 -3.00 7.04
CA GLU A 14 -3.44 -4.22 7.12
C GLU A 14 -4.11 -5.29 6.28
N HIS A 15 -3.33 -5.98 5.43
CA HIS A 15 -3.86 -6.99 4.54
C HIS A 15 -2.83 -8.09 4.37
N GLN A 16 -3.15 -9.28 4.87
CA GLN A 16 -2.32 -10.48 4.70
C GLN A 16 -0.87 -10.26 5.09
N GLY A 17 -0.66 -9.66 6.27
CA GLY A 17 0.67 -9.43 6.78
C GLY A 17 1.39 -8.23 6.20
N HIS A 18 0.75 -7.51 5.31
CA HIS A 18 1.30 -6.29 4.74
C HIS A 18 0.61 -5.08 5.33
N GLN A 19 1.35 -4.00 5.47
CA GLN A 19 0.79 -2.72 5.89
C GLN A 19 0.73 -1.80 4.69
N ILE A 20 -0.43 -1.21 4.48
CA ILE A 20 -0.67 -0.30 3.37
C ILE A 20 -0.93 1.08 3.94
N ARG A 21 -0.16 2.06 3.47
CA ARG A 21 -0.39 3.45 3.83
C ARG A 21 -0.88 4.19 2.59
N LEU A 22 -2.09 4.69 2.65
CA LEU A 22 -2.70 5.44 1.57
C LEU A 22 -2.67 6.91 1.89
N SER A 23 -2.17 7.72 0.98
CA SER A 23 -2.15 9.17 1.18
C SER A 23 -2.22 9.87 -0.16
N PRO A 24 -2.80 11.06 -0.20
CA PRO A 24 -2.82 11.84 -1.43
C PRO A 24 -1.43 12.40 -1.73
N SER A 25 -1.11 12.50 -3.01
CA SER A 25 0.18 13.03 -3.45
C SER A 25 -0.08 13.88 -4.69
N GLY A 26 -0.30 15.18 -4.49
CA GLY A 26 -0.67 16.06 -5.58
C GLY A 26 -2.03 15.68 -6.13
N LEU A 27 -2.07 15.35 -7.39
CA LEU A 27 -3.33 14.95 -8.05
C LEU A 27 -3.50 13.43 -8.06
N GLU A 28 -2.60 12.72 -7.42
CA GLU A 28 -2.63 11.26 -7.41
C GLU A 28 -2.71 10.75 -6.00
N TRP A 29 -2.85 9.45 -5.88
CA TRP A 29 -2.84 8.77 -4.59
C TRP A 29 -1.67 7.81 -4.52
N LEU A 30 -1.13 7.70 -3.35
CA LEU A 30 0.05 6.90 -3.07
C LEU A 30 -0.33 5.74 -2.17
N ALA A 31 0.07 4.54 -2.54
CA ALA A 31 -0.06 3.37 -1.68
C ALA A 31 1.34 2.87 -1.36
N PHE A 32 1.68 2.94 -0.10
CA PHE A 32 2.98 2.48 0.39
C PHE A 32 2.75 1.14 1.05
N VAL A 33 3.24 0.07 0.42
CA VAL A 33 3.01 -1.29 0.90
C VAL A 33 4.29 -1.80 1.54
N ALA A 34 4.20 -2.17 2.81
CA ALA A 34 5.36 -2.61 3.57
C ALA A 34 5.08 -3.96 4.20
N ARG A 35 6.12 -4.76 4.31
CA ARG A 35 6.07 -6.05 4.95
C ARG A 35 7.33 -6.21 5.79
N PRO A 36 7.25 -6.80 7.00
CA PRO A 36 8.44 -7.02 7.79
C PRO A 36 9.50 -7.79 7.01
N LYS A 37 10.74 -7.35 7.15
CA LYS A 37 11.91 -8.00 6.53
C LYS A 37 11.92 -7.89 5.01
N GLN A 38 11.11 -7.04 4.42
CA GLN A 38 11.12 -6.82 2.98
C GLN A 38 11.11 -5.35 2.67
N ARG A 39 11.56 -5.02 1.47
CA ARG A 39 11.57 -3.64 1.04
C ARG A 39 10.15 -3.17 0.75
N PRO A 40 9.83 -1.94 1.13
CA PRO A 40 8.51 -1.40 0.81
C PRO A 40 8.36 -1.16 -0.68
N THR A 41 7.10 -1.19 -1.11
CA THR A 41 6.75 -0.92 -2.50
C THR A 41 5.87 0.32 -2.55
N LEU A 42 6.14 1.16 -3.53
CA LEU A 42 5.41 2.40 -3.72
C LEU A 42 4.56 2.29 -4.97
N ILE A 43 3.27 2.58 -4.83
CA ILE A 43 2.32 2.47 -5.92
C ILE A 43 1.63 3.82 -6.08
N LEU A 44 1.57 4.31 -7.32
CA LEU A 44 0.86 5.54 -7.63
C LEU A 44 -0.38 5.21 -8.44
N ALA A 45 -1.47 5.91 -8.16
CA ALA A 45 -2.73 5.70 -8.86
C ALA A 45 -3.49 7.02 -8.94
N PRO A 46 -4.45 7.12 -9.86
CA PRO A 46 -5.18 8.38 -10.03
C PRO A 46 -6.10 8.73 -8.87
N ASP A 47 -6.56 7.73 -8.11
CA ASP A 47 -7.44 8.00 -6.97
C ASP A 47 -7.21 6.97 -5.89
N ARG A 48 -7.91 7.18 -4.76
CA ARG A 48 -7.73 6.35 -3.59
C ARG A 48 -8.10 4.89 -3.87
N GLU A 49 -9.23 4.68 -4.52
CA GLU A 49 -9.70 3.31 -4.77
C GLU A 49 -8.76 2.58 -5.70
N ALA A 50 -8.26 3.26 -6.73
CA ALA A 50 -7.32 2.63 -7.64
C ALA A 50 -6.01 2.28 -6.93
N ALA A 51 -5.54 3.17 -6.05
CA ALA A 51 -4.33 2.89 -5.28
C ALA A 51 -4.51 1.67 -4.40
N LEU A 52 -5.65 1.59 -3.73
CA LEU A 52 -5.94 0.46 -2.84
C LEU A 52 -6.06 -0.84 -3.64
N ALA A 53 -6.75 -0.79 -4.77
CA ALA A 53 -6.91 -1.97 -5.62
C ALA A 53 -5.56 -2.46 -6.11
N LYS A 54 -4.70 -1.55 -6.54
CA LYS A 54 -3.37 -1.94 -6.99
C LYS A 54 -2.54 -2.53 -5.87
N ALA A 55 -2.68 -1.99 -4.67
CA ALA A 55 -1.97 -2.55 -3.51
C ALA A 55 -2.40 -3.98 -3.24
N TYR A 56 -3.70 -4.23 -3.27
CA TYR A 56 -4.21 -5.58 -3.07
C TYR A 56 -3.74 -6.52 -4.16
N GLU A 57 -3.78 -6.07 -5.40
CA GLU A 57 -3.30 -6.89 -6.51
C GLU A 57 -1.83 -7.25 -6.35
N TRP A 58 -1.05 -6.28 -5.93
CA TRP A 58 0.38 -6.51 -5.74
C TRP A 58 0.63 -7.56 -4.66
N ILE A 59 -0.12 -7.46 -3.54
CA ILE A 59 0.02 -8.41 -2.44
C ILE A 59 -0.42 -9.80 -2.88
N GLU A 60 -1.54 -9.88 -3.56
CA GLU A 60 -2.05 -11.17 -4.03
C GLU A 60 -1.10 -11.79 -5.05
N GLY A 61 -0.52 -10.97 -5.91
CA GLY A 61 0.45 -11.45 -6.88
C GLY A 61 1.69 -12.01 -6.24
N GLN A 62 2.14 -11.39 -5.15
CA GLN A 62 3.29 -11.90 -4.41
C GLN A 62 3.02 -13.30 -3.87
N ARG A 63 1.85 -13.50 -3.30
CA ARG A 63 1.49 -14.81 -2.75
C ARG A 63 1.42 -15.87 -3.85
N THR A 64 0.85 -15.50 -4.98
CA THR A 64 0.75 -16.44 -6.10
C THR A 64 2.13 -16.81 -6.59
N SER A 65 3.02 -15.84 -6.70
CA SER A 65 4.38 -16.12 -7.14
C SER A 65 5.09 -17.07 -6.19
N GLU A 66 4.90 -16.90 -4.90
CA GLU A 66 5.53 -17.77 -3.91
C GLU A 66 5.05 -19.20 -4.07
N LYS A 67 3.78 -19.39 -4.39
CA LYS A 67 3.24 -20.73 -4.56
C LYS A 67 3.77 -21.40 -5.82
N GLN A 68 4.09 -20.62 -6.82
CA GLN A 68 4.53 -21.17 -8.10
C GLN A 68 5.99 -21.55 -8.10
N VAL A 69 6.75 -21.07 -7.14
CA VAL A 69 8.15 -21.41 -7.04
C VAL A 69 8.28 -22.69 -6.24
N LEU A 70 8.27 -23.79 -6.91
CA LEU A 70 8.44 -25.09 -6.29
C LEU A 70 9.71 -25.74 -6.75
#